data_ed4e3afca8d24795d729b310ff7dd353
#
_entry.id   ed4e3afca8d24795d729b310ff7dd353
#
_cell.length_a   1.000
_cell.length_b   1.000
_cell.length_c   1.000
_cell.angle_alpha   90.00
_cell.angle_beta   90.00
_cell.angle_gamma   90.00
#
_symmetry.space_group_name_H-M   'P 1'
#
loop_
_entity.id
_entity.type
_entity.pdbx_description
1 polymer ?
#
loop_
_entity_poly.entity_id
_entity_poly.type
_entity_poly.pdbx_seq_one_letter_code
_entity_poly.pdbx_strand_id
1 'polypeptide(L)'
;MIELLQVSKSFAGRGETVHALQATDLSIPKGKVYGLLGFSGAGKSTLLRLINRLEEPTTGIVRIAGQDLTGLSQADLRQARQQVGMIFQQFNLLSSRTALENVAFSLEITGLPAAQRQSRARDALSSVGLSDKEQAYPAQLSGGQKQRVAIARALATAPKILLCDEATSALDPHTALSILRLLKQLNQERGMTMVMVTHDIKVANYLCEHAVILEKGKVVDRIDMSQPAPQSLLGKFFFETAKGWTDQTVLPQEDA
;
A
#
# COMPACT_ATOMS: atom_id res chain seq x y z
N MET A 1 15.65 1.55 -1.90
CA MET A 1 14.95 0.30 -1.48
C MET A 1 14.12 -0.29 -2.61
N ILE A 2 13.39 0.52 -3.35
CA ILE A 2 12.67 0.15 -4.57
C ILE A 2 13.23 1.00 -5.70
N GLU A 3 13.52 0.38 -6.85
CA GLU A 3 14.01 1.06 -8.03
C GLU A 3 13.23 0.57 -9.26
N LEU A 4 12.70 1.50 -10.01
CA LEU A 4 12.10 1.28 -11.33
C LEU A 4 12.99 1.98 -12.35
N LEU A 5 13.48 1.23 -13.34
CA LEU A 5 14.38 1.72 -14.38
C LEU A 5 13.69 1.58 -15.72
N GLN A 6 13.25 2.69 -16.31
CA GLN A 6 12.54 2.77 -17.59
C GLN A 6 11.34 1.80 -17.66
N VAL A 7 10.61 1.64 -16.54
CA VAL A 7 9.49 0.71 -16.44
C VAL A 7 8.28 1.30 -17.16
N SER A 8 7.69 0.51 -18.07
CA SER A 8 6.44 0.85 -18.75
C SER A 8 5.43 -0.29 -18.67
N LYS A 9 4.16 0.04 -18.86
CA LYS A 9 3.09 -0.95 -18.97
C LYS A 9 2.07 -0.55 -20.02
N SER A 10 1.86 -1.46 -20.96
CA SER A 10 0.80 -1.37 -21.96
C SER A 10 -0.09 -2.59 -21.90
N PHE A 11 -1.38 -2.41 -22.05
CA PHE A 11 -2.36 -3.49 -22.16
C PHE A 11 -2.89 -3.54 -23.59
N ALA A 12 -2.90 -4.73 -24.17
CA ALA A 12 -3.54 -4.97 -25.46
C ALA A 12 -5.07 -4.92 -25.28
N GLY A 13 -5.73 -3.99 -25.92
CA GLY A 13 -7.19 -3.88 -25.98
C GLY A 13 -7.75 -4.43 -27.30
N ARG A 14 -9.08 -4.47 -27.43
CA ARG A 14 -9.76 -4.79 -28.69
C ARG A 14 -9.67 -3.58 -29.64
N GLY A 15 -8.56 -3.50 -30.40
CA GLY A 15 -8.34 -2.47 -31.43
C GLY A 15 -7.34 -1.35 -31.06
N GLU A 16 -7.13 -1.07 -29.79
CA GLU A 16 -6.16 -0.05 -29.33
C GLU A 16 -5.31 -0.56 -28.19
N THR A 17 -4.04 -0.14 -28.15
CA THR A 17 -3.14 -0.40 -27.02
C THR A 17 -3.29 0.72 -25.98
N VAL A 18 -3.63 0.35 -24.75
CA VAL A 18 -3.72 1.30 -23.63
C VAL A 18 -2.37 1.39 -22.94
N HIS A 19 -1.71 2.52 -23.02
CA HIS A 19 -0.47 2.80 -22.30
C HIS A 19 -0.78 3.23 -20.86
N ALA A 20 -0.89 2.26 -19.96
CA ALA A 20 -1.25 2.52 -18.57
C ALA A 20 -0.11 3.15 -17.76
N LEU A 21 1.15 2.92 -18.15
CA LEU A 21 2.34 3.58 -17.60
C LEU A 21 3.35 3.80 -18.73
N GLN A 22 3.78 5.04 -18.91
CA GLN A 22 4.89 5.39 -19.79
C GLN A 22 6.23 5.08 -19.12
N ALA A 23 7.31 4.97 -19.90
CA ALA A 23 8.65 4.68 -19.37
C ALA A 23 8.99 5.61 -18.20
N THR A 24 9.14 5.01 -17.02
CA THR A 24 9.24 5.73 -15.75
C THR A 24 10.46 5.25 -14.96
N ASP A 25 11.27 6.21 -14.53
CA ASP A 25 12.30 6.00 -13.51
C ASP A 25 11.78 6.46 -12.15
N LEU A 26 11.89 5.61 -11.13
CA LEU A 26 11.48 5.95 -9.77
C LEU A 26 12.40 5.25 -8.77
N SER A 27 12.91 6.00 -7.80
CA SER A 27 13.68 5.48 -6.68
C SER A 27 12.99 5.83 -5.38
N ILE A 28 12.72 4.81 -4.54
CA ILE A 28 12.09 4.98 -3.24
C ILE A 28 13.09 4.54 -2.17
N PRO A 29 13.57 5.46 -1.31
CA PRO A 29 14.52 5.17 -0.25
C PRO A 29 13.95 4.19 0.79
N LYS A 30 14.84 3.50 1.52
CA LYS A 30 14.46 2.63 2.62
C LYS A 30 13.84 3.43 3.78
N GLY A 31 12.80 2.88 4.39
CA GLY A 31 12.14 3.43 5.59
C GLY A 31 11.22 4.61 5.34
N LYS A 32 11.16 5.13 4.10
CA LYS A 32 10.35 6.29 3.75
C LYS A 32 8.93 5.91 3.35
N VAL A 33 7.98 6.83 3.58
CA VAL A 33 6.61 6.75 3.09
C VAL A 33 6.49 7.57 1.81
N TYR A 34 6.11 6.92 0.72
CA TYR A 34 6.09 7.50 -0.63
C TYR A 34 4.68 7.46 -1.21
N GLY A 35 4.16 8.63 -1.62
CA GLY A 35 2.83 8.77 -2.19
C GLY A 35 2.82 8.61 -3.73
N LEU A 36 1.83 7.91 -4.26
CA LEU A 36 1.47 7.89 -5.67
C LEU A 36 0.13 8.62 -5.82
N LEU A 37 0.18 9.87 -6.28
CA LEU A 37 -0.97 10.77 -6.41
C LEU A 37 -1.44 10.83 -7.87
N GLY A 38 -2.70 11.20 -8.08
CA GLY A 38 -3.29 11.40 -9.40
C GLY A 38 -4.76 11.04 -9.42
N PHE A 39 -5.48 11.45 -10.45
CA PHE A 39 -6.89 11.09 -10.63
C PHE A 39 -7.09 9.62 -10.99
N SER A 40 -8.35 9.16 -10.97
CA SER A 40 -8.71 7.82 -11.44
C SER A 40 -8.21 7.60 -12.87
N GLY A 41 -7.68 6.41 -13.15
CA GLY A 41 -7.10 6.09 -14.48
C GLY A 41 -5.71 6.66 -14.75
N ALA A 42 -5.08 7.40 -13.83
CA ALA A 42 -3.73 7.95 -14.03
C ALA A 42 -2.59 6.92 -14.08
N GLY A 43 -2.84 5.64 -13.74
CA GLY A 43 -1.83 4.57 -13.75
C GLY A 43 -1.27 4.22 -12.35
N LYS A 44 -1.78 4.80 -11.26
CA LYS A 44 -1.26 4.62 -9.89
C LYS A 44 -1.24 3.16 -9.43
N SER A 45 -2.39 2.48 -9.47
CA SER A 45 -2.48 1.07 -9.06
C SER A 45 -1.70 0.15 -9.99
N THR A 46 -1.57 0.50 -11.27
CA THR A 46 -0.70 -0.21 -12.21
C THR A 46 0.76 -0.08 -11.77
N LEU A 47 1.23 1.15 -11.49
CA LEU A 47 2.58 1.38 -11.00
C LEU A 47 2.84 0.63 -9.68
N LEU A 48 1.89 0.66 -8.73
CA LEU A 48 2.00 -0.07 -7.47
C LEU A 48 2.14 -1.58 -7.70
N ARG A 49 1.33 -2.15 -8.60
CA ARG A 49 1.34 -3.59 -8.92
C ARG A 49 2.57 -4.03 -9.70
N LEU A 50 3.22 -3.14 -10.43
CA LEU A 50 4.50 -3.39 -11.07
C LEU A 50 5.62 -3.55 -10.05
N ILE A 51 5.59 -2.82 -8.91
CA ILE A 51 6.62 -2.91 -7.86
C ILE A 51 6.77 -4.34 -7.34
N ASN A 52 5.66 -5.06 -7.12
CA ASN A 52 5.70 -6.46 -6.65
C ASN A 52 5.47 -7.49 -7.76
N ARG A 53 5.51 -7.06 -9.04
CA ARG A 53 5.22 -7.90 -10.22
C ARG A 53 3.88 -8.64 -10.15
N LEU A 54 2.85 -8.08 -9.50
CA LEU A 54 1.47 -8.54 -9.73
C LEU A 54 1.03 -8.21 -11.16
N GLU A 55 1.59 -7.14 -11.73
CA GLU A 55 1.57 -6.85 -13.16
C GLU A 55 3.00 -6.99 -13.72
N GLU A 56 3.14 -7.65 -14.86
CA GLU A 56 4.41 -7.73 -15.55
C GLU A 56 4.68 -6.43 -16.31
N PRO A 57 5.87 -5.82 -16.19
CA PRO A 57 6.23 -4.65 -17.00
C PRO A 57 6.31 -5.03 -18.48
N THR A 58 5.92 -4.10 -19.36
CA THR A 58 6.14 -4.25 -20.80
C THR A 58 7.60 -4.04 -21.14
N THR A 59 8.22 -3.05 -20.51
CA THR A 59 9.67 -2.78 -20.62
C THR A 59 10.22 -2.33 -19.26
N GLY A 60 11.55 -2.33 -19.15
CA GLY A 60 12.26 -1.83 -18.00
C GLY A 60 12.51 -2.88 -16.92
N ILE A 61 13.10 -2.45 -15.81
CA ILE A 61 13.58 -3.31 -14.73
C ILE A 61 12.97 -2.83 -13.41
N VAL A 62 12.49 -3.79 -12.59
CA VAL A 62 12.01 -3.56 -11.24
C VAL A 62 12.97 -4.20 -10.26
N ARG A 63 13.56 -3.40 -9.36
CA ARG A 63 14.45 -3.90 -8.29
C ARG A 63 13.87 -3.62 -6.91
N ILE A 64 13.98 -4.61 -6.02
CA ILE A 64 13.68 -4.48 -4.59
C ILE A 64 14.89 -4.90 -3.78
N ALA A 65 15.38 -4.03 -2.91
CA ALA A 65 16.56 -4.26 -2.07
C ALA A 65 17.79 -4.72 -2.89
N GLY A 66 17.96 -4.18 -4.10
CA GLY A 66 19.02 -4.52 -5.04
C GLY A 66 18.77 -5.76 -5.89
N GLN A 67 17.74 -6.57 -5.59
CA GLN A 67 17.40 -7.75 -6.38
C GLN A 67 16.48 -7.34 -7.56
N ASP A 68 16.89 -7.71 -8.77
CA ASP A 68 16.04 -7.58 -9.95
C ASP A 68 14.93 -8.62 -9.92
N LEU A 69 13.69 -8.14 -9.91
CA LEU A 69 12.53 -9.02 -9.92
C LEU A 69 12.13 -9.45 -11.33
N THR A 70 12.54 -8.71 -12.36
CA THR A 70 12.01 -8.86 -13.74
C THR A 70 12.37 -10.21 -14.34
N GLY A 71 13.57 -10.72 -14.05
CA GLY A 71 14.06 -12.00 -14.56
C GLY A 71 13.82 -13.22 -13.66
N LEU A 72 13.16 -13.06 -12.50
CA LEU A 72 12.99 -14.16 -11.56
C LEU A 72 12.04 -15.23 -12.06
N SER A 73 12.34 -16.50 -11.73
CA SER A 73 11.38 -17.59 -11.85
C SER A 73 10.15 -17.37 -10.96
N GLN A 74 9.05 -18.06 -11.23
CA GLN A 74 7.84 -17.97 -10.39
C GLN A 74 8.09 -18.42 -8.94
N ALA A 75 9.02 -19.34 -8.70
CA ALA A 75 9.39 -19.79 -7.37
C ALA A 75 10.16 -18.69 -6.61
N ASP A 76 11.18 -18.11 -7.25
CA ASP A 76 11.99 -17.05 -6.66
C ASP A 76 11.18 -15.77 -6.44
N LEU A 77 10.27 -15.46 -7.38
CA LEU A 77 9.36 -14.32 -7.25
C LEU A 77 8.40 -14.48 -6.05
N ARG A 78 7.89 -15.69 -5.80
CA ARG A 78 7.09 -15.97 -4.60
C ARG A 78 7.88 -15.73 -3.33
N GLN A 79 9.15 -16.12 -3.31
CA GLN A 79 10.04 -15.87 -2.17
C GLN A 79 10.32 -14.37 -2.00
N ALA A 80 10.64 -13.65 -3.08
CA ALA A 80 10.86 -12.21 -3.04
C ALA A 80 9.63 -11.43 -2.54
N ARG A 81 8.43 -11.85 -2.96
CA ARG A 81 7.14 -11.26 -2.52
C ARG A 81 6.87 -11.41 -1.02
N GLN A 82 7.48 -12.36 -0.31
CA GLN A 82 7.34 -12.46 1.16
C GLN A 82 7.88 -11.21 1.88
N GLN A 83 8.78 -10.46 1.25
CA GLN A 83 9.31 -9.21 1.79
C GLN A 83 8.40 -7.99 1.51
N VAL A 84 7.30 -8.19 0.79
CA VAL A 84 6.38 -7.12 0.35
C VAL A 84 4.97 -7.46 0.82
N GLY A 85 4.47 -6.71 1.80
CA GLY A 85 3.07 -6.74 2.19
C GLY A 85 2.23 -5.88 1.23
N MET A 86 0.98 -6.25 1.00
CA MET A 86 0.05 -5.46 0.20
C MET A 86 -1.31 -5.34 0.88
N ILE A 87 -1.79 -4.10 0.96
CA ILE A 87 -3.13 -3.73 1.39
C ILE A 87 -3.89 -3.27 0.15
N PHE A 88 -5.04 -3.88 -0.11
CA PHE A 88 -5.88 -3.60 -1.28
C PHE A 88 -6.98 -2.59 -0.94
N GLN A 89 -7.50 -1.90 -1.94
CA GLN A 89 -8.62 -0.96 -1.83
C GLN A 89 -9.87 -1.61 -1.23
N GLN A 90 -10.22 -2.80 -1.69
CA GLN A 90 -11.17 -3.67 -1.02
C GLN A 90 -10.40 -4.55 -0.04
N PHE A 91 -10.96 -4.82 1.12
CA PHE A 91 -10.28 -5.57 2.19
C PHE A 91 -9.78 -6.95 1.73
N ASN A 92 -10.44 -7.54 0.73
CA ASN A 92 -10.14 -8.85 0.15
C ASN A 92 -9.99 -9.95 1.22
N LEU A 93 -10.86 -9.91 2.23
CA LEU A 93 -10.92 -10.94 3.27
C LEU A 93 -11.71 -12.14 2.74
N LEU A 94 -11.25 -13.33 3.11
CA LEU A 94 -11.95 -14.58 2.84
C LEU A 94 -13.16 -14.66 3.78
N SER A 95 -14.36 -14.55 3.23
CA SER A 95 -15.62 -14.49 3.99
C SER A 95 -15.91 -15.74 4.83
N SER A 96 -15.39 -16.90 4.40
CA SER A 96 -15.51 -18.20 5.07
C SER A 96 -14.47 -18.44 6.15
N ARG A 97 -13.55 -17.50 6.39
CA ARG A 97 -12.47 -17.62 7.39
C ARG A 97 -12.61 -16.53 8.44
N THR A 98 -12.24 -16.86 9.69
CA THR A 98 -12.15 -15.89 10.80
C THR A 98 -11.06 -14.86 10.55
N ALA A 99 -10.97 -13.82 11.40
CA ALA A 99 -9.90 -12.82 11.33
C ALA A 99 -8.52 -13.50 11.50
N LEU A 100 -8.37 -14.39 12.46
CA LEU A 100 -7.13 -15.15 12.69
C LEU A 100 -6.74 -15.98 11.46
N GLU A 101 -7.69 -16.71 10.89
CA GLU A 101 -7.45 -17.54 9.70
C GLU A 101 -7.14 -16.70 8.46
N ASN A 102 -7.75 -15.52 8.30
CA ASN A 102 -7.42 -14.58 7.23
C ASN A 102 -5.96 -14.10 7.32
N VAL A 103 -5.48 -13.82 8.54
CA VAL A 103 -4.10 -13.41 8.75
C VAL A 103 -3.14 -14.59 8.58
N ALA A 104 -3.46 -15.76 9.15
CA ALA A 104 -2.66 -16.98 9.04
C ALA A 104 -2.51 -17.47 7.59
N PHE A 105 -3.48 -17.18 6.73
CA PHE A 105 -3.45 -17.53 5.30
C PHE A 105 -2.21 -16.97 4.58
N SER A 106 -1.82 -15.73 4.89
CA SER A 106 -0.61 -15.14 4.28
C SER A 106 0.68 -15.85 4.67
N LEU A 107 0.66 -16.62 5.76
CA LEU A 107 1.80 -17.38 6.26
C LEU A 107 1.86 -18.81 5.69
N GLU A 108 0.85 -19.29 4.98
CA GLU A 108 0.84 -20.64 4.39
C GLU A 108 1.99 -20.83 3.37
N ILE A 109 2.39 -19.73 2.70
CA ILE A 109 3.49 -19.75 1.72
C ILE A 109 4.89 -19.72 2.35
N THR A 110 5.01 -19.55 3.67
CA THR A 110 6.32 -19.38 4.35
C THR A 110 6.97 -20.70 4.75
N GLY A 111 6.27 -21.82 4.61
CA GLY A 111 6.74 -23.14 5.06
C GLY A 111 6.74 -23.33 6.59
N LEU A 112 6.24 -22.37 7.37
CA LEU A 112 6.19 -22.46 8.83
C LEU A 112 5.18 -23.52 9.29
N PRO A 113 5.47 -24.24 10.42
CA PRO A 113 4.50 -25.11 11.06
C PRO A 113 3.21 -24.38 11.47
N ALA A 114 2.07 -25.08 11.46
CA ALA A 114 0.75 -24.50 11.74
C ALA A 114 0.69 -23.71 13.06
N ALA A 115 1.27 -24.25 14.13
CA ALA A 115 1.32 -23.58 15.44
C ALA A 115 2.06 -22.24 15.37
N GLN A 116 3.19 -22.16 14.65
CA GLN A 116 3.94 -20.92 14.49
C GLN A 116 3.18 -19.91 13.61
N ARG A 117 2.47 -20.37 12.56
CA ARG A 117 1.61 -19.50 11.76
C ARG A 117 0.51 -18.87 12.59
N GLN A 118 -0.15 -19.65 13.45
CA GLN A 118 -1.18 -19.14 14.35
C GLN A 118 -0.63 -18.14 15.37
N SER A 119 0.53 -18.42 15.97
CA SER A 119 1.17 -17.47 16.89
C SER A 119 1.46 -16.15 16.22
N ARG A 120 2.14 -16.16 15.04
CA ARG A 120 2.44 -14.93 14.28
C ARG A 120 1.17 -14.20 13.83
N ALA A 121 0.11 -14.92 13.50
CA ALA A 121 -1.16 -14.30 13.13
C ALA A 121 -1.81 -13.58 14.32
N ARG A 122 -1.74 -14.14 15.55
CA ARG A 122 -2.18 -13.47 16.77
C ARG A 122 -1.36 -12.22 17.06
N ASP A 123 -0.03 -12.31 16.98
CA ASP A 123 0.86 -11.17 17.16
C ASP A 123 0.53 -10.03 16.17
N ALA A 124 0.25 -10.39 14.92
CA ALA A 124 -0.15 -9.42 13.90
C ALA A 124 -1.51 -8.79 14.21
N LEU A 125 -2.52 -9.57 14.64
CA LEU A 125 -3.83 -9.03 15.07
C LEU A 125 -3.69 -8.13 16.30
N SER A 126 -2.86 -8.53 17.27
CA SER A 126 -2.56 -7.70 18.44
C SER A 126 -1.94 -6.37 18.05
N SER A 127 -1.00 -6.35 17.09
CA SER A 127 -0.33 -5.12 16.63
C SER A 127 -1.27 -4.11 15.96
N VAL A 128 -2.46 -4.53 15.58
CA VAL A 128 -3.51 -3.66 15.01
C VAL A 128 -4.70 -3.45 15.95
N GLY A 129 -4.61 -3.92 17.21
CA GLY A 129 -5.63 -3.74 18.24
C GLY A 129 -6.88 -4.61 18.05
N LEU A 130 -6.73 -5.85 17.57
CA LEU A 130 -7.82 -6.79 17.31
C LEU A 130 -7.66 -8.15 18.01
N SER A 131 -7.01 -8.20 19.16
CA SER A 131 -6.82 -9.45 19.90
C SER A 131 -8.16 -10.09 20.35
N ASP A 132 -9.19 -9.28 20.58
CA ASP A 132 -10.53 -9.73 20.98
C ASP A 132 -11.42 -10.20 19.80
N LYS A 133 -10.95 -10.03 18.57
CA LYS A 133 -11.69 -10.32 17.33
C LYS A 133 -11.14 -11.52 16.53
N GLU A 134 -10.23 -12.31 17.12
CA GLU A 134 -9.59 -13.45 16.44
C GLU A 134 -10.58 -14.38 15.75
N GLN A 135 -11.69 -14.70 16.44
CA GLN A 135 -12.70 -15.65 15.97
C GLN A 135 -13.85 -15.00 15.19
N ALA A 136 -13.84 -13.68 15.00
CA ALA A 136 -14.88 -12.99 14.26
C ALA A 136 -14.73 -13.23 12.75
N TYR A 137 -15.83 -13.50 12.07
CA TYR A 137 -15.90 -13.57 10.62
C TYR A 137 -16.01 -12.15 10.01
N PRO A 138 -15.59 -11.95 8.76
CA PRO A 138 -15.67 -10.63 8.11
C PRO A 138 -17.06 -9.98 8.16
N ALA A 139 -18.14 -10.76 8.13
CA ALA A 139 -19.50 -10.25 8.24
C ALA A 139 -19.81 -9.62 9.62
N GLN A 140 -19.05 -9.96 10.65
CA GLN A 140 -19.22 -9.48 12.02
C GLN A 140 -18.32 -8.29 12.36
N LEU A 141 -17.50 -7.83 11.40
CA LEU A 141 -16.53 -6.77 11.58
C LEU A 141 -16.98 -5.48 10.92
N SER A 142 -16.74 -4.33 11.58
CA SER A 142 -16.91 -3.02 10.96
C SER A 142 -15.92 -2.81 9.80
N GLY A 143 -16.13 -1.79 8.96
CA GLY A 143 -15.21 -1.46 7.86
C GLY A 143 -13.77 -1.22 8.36
N GLY A 144 -13.61 -0.46 9.43
CA GLY A 144 -12.30 -0.21 10.05
C GLY A 144 -11.65 -1.48 10.63
N GLN A 145 -12.44 -2.36 11.26
CA GLN A 145 -11.94 -3.65 11.74
C GLN A 145 -11.51 -4.56 10.59
N LYS A 146 -12.29 -4.63 9.50
CA LYS A 146 -11.88 -5.36 8.27
C LYS A 146 -10.56 -4.84 7.72
N GLN A 147 -10.38 -3.51 7.69
CA GLN A 147 -9.13 -2.90 7.24
C GLN A 147 -7.96 -3.24 8.16
N ARG A 148 -8.16 -3.22 9.49
CA ARG A 148 -7.14 -3.65 10.44
C ARG A 148 -6.76 -5.13 10.26
N VAL A 149 -7.70 -6.03 9.99
CA VAL A 149 -7.41 -7.43 9.64
C VAL A 149 -6.60 -7.52 8.35
N ALA A 150 -6.94 -6.74 7.32
CA ALA A 150 -6.17 -6.69 6.05
C ALA A 150 -4.74 -6.18 6.28
N ILE A 151 -4.56 -5.18 7.15
CA ILE A 151 -3.23 -4.69 7.57
C ILE A 151 -2.47 -5.80 8.32
N ALA A 152 -3.08 -6.43 9.31
CA ALA A 152 -2.45 -7.54 10.06
C ALA A 152 -2.01 -8.67 9.12
N ARG A 153 -2.85 -9.04 8.15
CA ARG A 153 -2.52 -10.03 7.11
C ARG A 153 -1.28 -9.62 6.31
N ALA A 154 -1.20 -8.35 5.90
CA ALA A 154 -0.05 -7.84 5.16
C ALA A 154 1.23 -7.81 6.00
N LEU A 155 1.12 -7.63 7.34
CA LEU A 155 2.24 -7.55 8.28
C LEU A 155 2.72 -8.92 8.79
N ALA A 156 1.92 -9.96 8.66
CA ALA A 156 2.19 -11.27 9.28
C ALA A 156 3.50 -11.93 8.81
N THR A 157 3.91 -11.67 7.55
CA THR A 157 5.19 -12.13 6.99
C THR A 157 6.39 -11.27 7.43
N ALA A 158 6.18 -10.26 8.29
CA ALA A 158 7.19 -9.27 8.67
C ALA A 158 7.88 -8.61 7.44
N PRO A 159 7.11 -7.98 6.53
CA PRO A 159 7.63 -7.44 5.30
C PRO A 159 8.52 -6.21 5.55
N LYS A 160 9.47 -5.95 4.63
CA LYS A 160 10.29 -4.74 4.61
C LYS A 160 9.61 -3.58 3.88
N ILE A 161 8.65 -3.91 3.01
CA ILE A 161 7.90 -2.97 2.17
C ILE A 161 6.41 -3.22 2.37
N LEU A 162 5.65 -2.15 2.48
CA LEU A 162 4.19 -2.18 2.52
C LEU A 162 3.62 -1.35 1.36
N LEU A 163 2.90 -2.01 0.47
CA LEU A 163 2.19 -1.38 -0.64
C LEU A 163 0.72 -1.18 -0.25
N CYS A 164 0.21 0.04 -0.35
CA CYS A 164 -1.15 0.41 0.04
C CYS A 164 -1.89 0.94 -1.19
N ASP A 165 -2.83 0.15 -1.73
CA ASP A 165 -3.68 0.55 -2.85
C ASP A 165 -4.97 1.15 -2.29
N GLU A 166 -5.04 2.48 -2.15
CA GLU A 166 -6.19 3.23 -1.61
C GLU A 166 -6.74 2.69 -0.29
N ALA A 167 -5.85 2.40 0.67
CA ALA A 167 -6.15 1.70 1.92
C ALA A 167 -7.24 2.35 2.81
N THR A 168 -7.66 3.58 2.54
CA THR A 168 -8.64 4.33 3.34
C THR A 168 -9.85 4.82 2.54
N SER A 169 -9.90 4.61 1.21
CA SER A 169 -10.94 5.17 0.34
C SER A 169 -12.35 4.65 0.62
N ALA A 170 -12.48 3.46 1.20
CA ALA A 170 -13.76 2.83 1.54
C ALA A 170 -14.23 3.10 2.97
N LEU A 171 -13.55 3.98 3.72
CA LEU A 171 -13.79 4.25 5.13
C LEU A 171 -14.32 5.68 5.32
N ASP A 172 -15.11 5.88 6.37
CA ASP A 172 -15.45 7.22 6.81
C ASP A 172 -14.21 8.00 7.29
N PRO A 173 -14.24 9.34 7.33
CA PRO A 173 -13.08 10.16 7.64
C PRO A 173 -12.44 9.87 9.01
N HIS A 174 -13.25 9.57 10.02
CA HIS A 174 -12.78 9.26 11.37
C HIS A 174 -11.99 7.93 11.38
N THR A 175 -12.59 6.88 10.84
CA THR A 175 -11.97 5.56 10.71
C THR A 175 -10.72 5.64 9.82
N ALA A 176 -10.77 6.37 8.70
CA ALA A 176 -9.63 6.59 7.82
C ALA A 176 -8.43 7.19 8.57
N LEU A 177 -8.66 8.24 9.37
CA LEU A 177 -7.60 8.86 10.19
C LEU A 177 -7.02 7.89 11.22
N SER A 178 -7.86 7.06 11.86
CA SER A 178 -7.41 6.00 12.78
C SER A 178 -6.49 4.99 12.08
N ILE A 179 -6.82 4.58 10.85
CA ILE A 179 -5.99 3.68 10.04
C ILE A 179 -4.67 4.37 9.63
N LEU A 180 -4.70 5.64 9.23
CA LEU A 180 -3.48 6.38 8.87
C LEU A 180 -2.54 6.55 10.07
N ARG A 181 -3.07 6.80 11.27
CA ARG A 181 -2.27 6.83 12.51
C ARG A 181 -1.60 5.49 12.77
N LEU A 182 -2.34 4.38 12.63
CA LEU A 182 -1.78 3.04 12.75
C LEU A 182 -0.65 2.80 11.74
N LEU A 183 -0.84 3.17 10.46
CA LEU A 183 0.20 3.00 9.44
C LEU A 183 1.43 3.86 9.74
N LYS A 184 1.25 5.11 10.21
CA LYS A 184 2.34 6.01 10.61
C LYS A 184 3.15 5.42 11.77
N GLN A 185 2.46 4.94 12.81
CA GLN A 185 3.08 4.27 13.94
C GLN A 185 3.88 3.03 13.51
N LEU A 186 3.30 2.16 12.70
CA LEU A 186 3.97 0.96 12.18
C LEU A 186 5.21 1.29 11.33
N ASN A 187 5.16 2.38 10.52
CA ASN A 187 6.33 2.83 9.77
C ASN A 187 7.45 3.28 10.73
N GLN A 188 7.13 4.09 11.73
CA GLN A 188 8.09 4.61 12.71
C GLN A 188 8.72 3.49 13.55
N GLU A 189 7.91 2.56 14.06
CA GLU A 189 8.37 1.47 14.93
C GLU A 189 9.20 0.43 14.19
N ARG A 190 8.83 0.11 12.94
CA ARG A 190 9.45 -1.00 12.18
C ARG A 190 10.43 -0.54 11.09
N GLY A 191 10.52 0.76 10.82
CA GLY A 191 11.35 1.31 9.75
C GLY A 191 10.97 0.77 8.35
N MET A 192 9.69 0.40 8.15
CA MET A 192 9.22 -0.14 6.87
C MET A 192 9.19 0.93 5.79
N THR A 193 9.54 0.56 4.57
CA THR A 193 9.28 1.40 3.40
C THR A 193 7.81 1.26 3.01
N MET A 194 7.09 2.36 2.83
CA MET A 194 5.68 2.32 2.42
C MET A 194 5.48 3.02 1.08
N VAL A 195 4.64 2.46 0.23
CA VAL A 195 4.17 3.10 -1.00
C VAL A 195 2.65 3.16 -0.95
N MET A 196 2.11 4.37 -0.99
CA MET A 196 0.68 4.60 -0.83
C MET A 196 0.08 5.22 -2.10
N VAL A 197 -0.88 4.53 -2.69
CA VAL A 197 -1.74 5.11 -3.72
C VAL A 197 -2.88 5.85 -3.03
N THR A 198 -3.09 7.10 -3.42
CA THR A 198 -4.25 7.89 -2.99
C THR A 198 -4.57 8.96 -4.02
N HIS A 199 -5.83 9.37 -4.09
CA HIS A 199 -6.27 10.57 -4.78
C HIS A 199 -6.57 11.73 -3.81
N ASP A 200 -6.45 11.48 -2.50
CA ASP A 200 -6.66 12.49 -1.46
C ASP A 200 -5.32 13.06 -0.98
N ILE A 201 -5.10 14.33 -1.27
CA ILE A 201 -3.90 15.06 -0.86
C ILE A 201 -3.77 15.18 0.66
N LYS A 202 -4.89 15.15 1.41
CA LYS A 202 -4.86 15.19 2.88
C LYS A 202 -4.18 13.94 3.43
N VAL A 203 -4.47 12.78 2.85
CA VAL A 203 -3.81 11.50 3.17
C VAL A 203 -2.31 11.59 2.91
N ALA A 204 -1.93 12.12 1.73
CA ALA A 204 -0.52 12.26 1.38
C ALA A 204 0.21 13.25 2.31
N ASN A 205 -0.38 14.40 2.59
CA ASN A 205 0.18 15.39 3.52
C ASN A 205 0.36 14.84 4.94
N TYR A 206 -0.56 13.97 5.37
CA TYR A 206 -0.51 13.40 6.72
C TYR A 206 0.57 12.33 6.88
N LEU A 207 0.79 11.50 5.84
CA LEU A 207 1.58 10.28 5.98
C LEU A 207 2.86 10.27 5.14
N CYS A 208 2.86 10.86 3.94
CA CYS A 208 3.97 10.72 3.00
C CYS A 208 5.06 11.75 3.24
N GLU A 209 6.31 11.34 3.08
CA GLU A 209 7.49 12.23 3.09
C GLU A 209 7.80 12.72 1.67
N HIS A 210 7.54 11.89 0.68
CA HIS A 210 7.71 12.21 -0.73
C HIS A 210 6.49 11.71 -1.52
N ALA A 211 6.23 12.32 -2.66
CA ALA A 211 5.19 11.86 -3.56
C ALA A 211 5.57 12.06 -5.03
N VAL A 212 4.97 11.27 -5.91
CA VAL A 212 4.89 11.55 -7.33
C VAL A 212 3.44 11.78 -7.72
N ILE A 213 3.24 12.66 -8.69
CA ILE A 213 1.94 12.90 -9.31
C ILE A 213 1.94 12.25 -10.69
N LEU A 214 0.96 11.36 -10.91
CA LEU A 214 0.73 10.70 -12.18
C LEU A 214 -0.44 11.33 -12.92
N GLU A 215 -0.26 11.52 -14.22
CA GLU A 215 -1.28 11.93 -15.16
C GLU A 215 -1.14 11.14 -16.46
N LYS A 216 -2.21 10.43 -16.87
CA LYS A 216 -2.24 9.64 -18.12
C LYS A 216 -1.02 8.72 -18.29
N GLY A 217 -0.67 8.00 -17.23
CA GLY A 217 0.46 7.06 -17.21
C GLY A 217 1.85 7.71 -17.13
N LYS A 218 1.95 9.03 -16.95
CA LYS A 218 3.22 9.76 -16.86
C LYS A 218 3.40 10.35 -15.47
N VAL A 219 4.62 10.30 -14.94
CA VAL A 219 5.00 11.08 -13.75
C VAL A 219 5.22 12.52 -14.17
N VAL A 220 4.36 13.43 -13.70
CA VAL A 220 4.38 14.86 -14.05
C VAL A 220 5.02 15.73 -12.96
N ASP A 221 5.05 15.25 -11.71
CA ASP A 221 5.73 15.91 -10.59
C ASP A 221 6.39 14.92 -9.66
N ARG A 222 7.46 15.37 -8.99
CA ARG A 222 8.11 14.72 -7.84
C ARG A 222 8.17 15.73 -6.71
N ILE A 223 7.53 15.42 -5.59
CA ILE A 223 7.28 16.35 -4.51
C ILE A 223 7.97 15.88 -3.22
N ASP A 224 8.72 16.75 -2.60
CA ASP A 224 9.08 16.64 -1.19
C ASP A 224 7.91 17.20 -0.36
N MET A 225 7.28 16.37 0.45
CA MET A 225 6.07 16.75 1.19
C MET A 225 6.38 17.70 2.35
N SER A 226 7.65 17.86 2.75
CA SER A 226 8.07 18.85 3.76
C SER A 226 8.08 20.27 3.21
N GLN A 227 8.32 20.43 1.90
CA GLN A 227 8.37 21.71 1.19
C GLN A 227 7.76 21.52 -0.22
N PRO A 228 6.44 21.33 -0.30
CA PRO A 228 5.80 21.00 -1.57
C PRO A 228 5.89 22.17 -2.57
N ALA A 229 6.54 21.92 -3.69
CA ALA A 229 6.72 22.88 -4.79
C ALA A 229 6.29 22.25 -6.13
N PRO A 230 4.97 22.03 -6.33
CA PRO A 230 4.46 21.42 -7.57
C PRO A 230 4.69 22.34 -8.77
N GLN A 231 5.12 21.75 -9.89
CA GLN A 231 5.36 22.46 -11.15
C GLN A 231 4.20 22.26 -12.14
N SER A 232 3.62 21.05 -12.17
CA SER A 232 2.51 20.73 -13.06
C SER A 232 1.20 21.42 -12.63
N LEU A 233 0.29 21.63 -13.58
CA LEU A 233 -1.05 22.16 -13.29
C LEU A 233 -1.80 21.24 -12.33
N LEU A 234 -1.69 19.93 -12.54
CA LEU A 234 -2.32 18.93 -11.67
C LEU A 234 -1.75 18.98 -10.25
N GLY A 235 -0.44 19.12 -10.12
CA GLY A 235 0.22 19.26 -8.83
C GLY A 235 -0.26 20.50 -8.08
N LYS A 236 -0.28 21.65 -8.74
CA LYS A 236 -0.81 22.90 -8.14
C LYS A 236 -2.25 22.72 -7.69
N PHE A 237 -3.11 22.14 -8.52
CA PHE A 237 -4.51 21.86 -8.17
C PHE A 237 -4.63 21.01 -6.87
N PHE A 238 -3.85 19.92 -6.74
CA PHE A 238 -3.87 19.10 -5.54
C PHE A 238 -3.50 19.90 -4.29
N PHE A 239 -2.47 20.73 -4.37
CA PHE A 239 -1.97 21.46 -3.19
C PHE A 239 -2.76 22.73 -2.87
N GLU A 240 -3.40 23.39 -3.82
CA GLU A 240 -4.27 24.53 -3.59
C GLU A 240 -5.57 24.16 -2.84
N THR A 241 -6.06 22.94 -3.06
CA THR A 241 -7.30 22.45 -2.42
C THR A 241 -7.06 21.79 -1.05
N ALA A 242 -5.80 21.66 -0.64
CA ALA A 242 -5.43 20.86 0.52
C ALA A 242 -5.54 21.62 1.84
N LYS A 243 -6.51 21.25 2.69
CA LYS A 243 -6.36 21.38 4.15
C LYS A 243 -6.06 19.97 4.70
N GLY A 244 -4.80 19.69 5.02
CA GLY A 244 -4.33 18.40 5.52
C GLY A 244 -4.80 18.08 6.94
N TRP A 245 -4.77 16.80 7.32
CA TRP A 245 -4.86 16.37 8.72
C TRP A 245 -3.53 16.61 9.43
N THR A 246 -3.58 16.81 10.75
CA THR A 246 -2.40 16.95 11.61
C THR A 246 -2.47 15.93 12.75
N ASP A 247 -1.35 15.71 13.46
CA ASP A 247 -1.33 14.85 14.64
C ASP A 247 -2.18 15.40 15.79
N GLN A 248 -2.48 16.73 15.77
CA GLN A 248 -3.35 17.40 16.73
C GLN A 248 -4.84 17.28 16.37
N THR A 249 -5.18 16.70 15.21
CA THR A 249 -6.58 16.45 14.86
C THR A 249 -7.20 15.52 15.89
N VAL A 250 -8.11 16.06 16.71
CA VAL A 250 -8.80 15.31 17.75
C VAL A 250 -9.86 14.43 17.09
N LEU A 251 -9.79 13.13 17.37
CA LEU A 251 -10.87 12.23 17.00
C LEU A 251 -12.02 12.40 18.01
N PRO A 252 -13.30 12.46 17.57
CA PRO A 252 -14.43 12.30 18.48
C PRO A 252 -14.23 11.00 19.28
N GLN A 253 -14.55 11.04 20.57
CA GLN A 253 -14.54 9.82 21.38
C GLN A 253 -15.62 8.90 20.80
N GLU A 254 -15.27 7.64 20.54
CA GLU A 254 -16.27 6.61 20.26
C GLU A 254 -17.07 6.44 21.56
N ASP A 255 -18.37 6.75 21.50
CA ASP A 255 -19.28 6.35 22.56
C ASP A 255 -19.24 4.82 22.65
N ALA A 256 -18.91 4.33 23.83
CA ALA A 256 -18.67 2.92 24.17
C ALA A 256 -19.95 2.06 24.06
#